data_f9c27d7f0a781835b755e8d45ce960b0
#
_entry.id   f9c27d7f0a781835b755e8d45ce960b0
#
_cell.length_a   1.000
_cell.length_b   1.000
_cell.length_c   1.000
_cell.angle_alpha   90.00
_cell.angle_beta   90.00
_cell.angle_gamma   90.00
#
_symmetry.space_group_name_H-M   'P 1'
#
loop_
_entity.id
_entity.type
_entity.pdbx_description
1 polymer ?
#
loop_
_entity_poly.entity_id
_entity_poly.type
_entity_poly.pdbx_seq_one_letter_code
_entity_poly.pdbx_strand_id
1 'polypeptide(L)'
;MNIGRSDIDWKSLSHNEIDRIIAERIEADNKRIEANGGKKSKRAGYILERIAEINNLREADKEAQDGKVKKNRFIRRHNLHPEEDLRALQLMILTLDFPAPDYSVMRVKSDAGKVRDIVKQKYFPWRILHHAIMRVIEEDVDRNLI
;
A
#
# COMPACT_ATOMS: atom_id res chain seq x y z
N MET A 1 11.96 7.14 20.75
CA MET A 1 12.98 6.20 20.35
C MET A 1 12.63 5.59 19.01
N ASN A 2 13.59 5.60 18.18
CA ASN A 2 13.40 5.05 16.90
C ASN A 2 13.54 3.53 16.95
N ILE A 3 12.59 2.83 16.45
CA ILE A 3 12.55 1.38 16.50
C ILE A 3 13.43 0.76 15.39
N GLY A 4 14.52 1.40 15.07
CA GLY A 4 15.46 0.91 14.08
C GLY A 4 15.01 1.03 12.63
N ARG A 5 13.83 1.58 12.38
CA ARG A 5 13.33 1.68 11.02
C ARG A 5 13.78 2.93 10.29
N SER A 6 14.44 3.86 10.97
CA SER A 6 14.92 5.06 10.35
C SER A 6 16.44 5.16 10.29
N ASP A 7 17.10 4.01 10.26
CA ASP A 7 18.53 3.95 9.94
C ASP A 7 18.80 4.45 8.53
N ILE A 8 17.78 4.47 7.70
CA ILE A 8 17.90 4.82 6.30
C ILE A 8 17.11 6.09 6.03
N ASP A 9 17.75 7.05 5.39
CA ASP A 9 17.07 8.22 4.86
C ASP A 9 16.52 7.90 3.47
N TRP A 10 15.32 7.31 3.46
CA TRP A 10 14.68 6.87 2.24
C TRP A 10 14.50 7.99 1.21
N LYS A 11 14.28 9.21 1.67
CA LYS A 11 14.04 10.35 0.77
C LYS A 11 15.27 10.76 -0.01
N SER A 12 16.46 10.43 0.48
CA SER A 12 17.72 10.76 -0.19
C SER A 12 18.15 9.74 -1.23
N LEU A 13 17.46 8.59 -1.29
CA LEU A 13 17.85 7.49 -2.17
C LEU A 13 17.14 7.56 -3.52
N SER A 14 17.80 7.02 -4.55
CA SER A 14 17.15 6.83 -5.85
C SER A 14 16.14 5.68 -5.77
N HIS A 15 15.24 5.63 -6.74
CA HIS A 15 14.25 4.55 -6.79
C HIS A 15 14.91 3.17 -6.90
N ASN A 16 15.98 3.06 -7.66
CA ASN A 16 16.72 1.81 -7.80
C ASN A 16 17.36 1.37 -6.48
N GLU A 17 17.90 2.31 -5.73
CA GLU A 17 18.49 2.01 -4.41
C GLU A 17 17.42 1.56 -3.42
N ILE A 18 16.27 2.22 -3.41
CA ILE A 18 15.13 1.83 -2.57
C ILE A 18 14.69 0.41 -2.92
N ASP A 19 14.51 0.12 -4.20
CA ASP A 19 14.08 -1.21 -4.64
C ASP A 19 15.07 -2.29 -4.26
N ARG A 20 16.36 -2.00 -4.38
CA ARG A 20 17.43 -2.94 -4.00
C ARG A 20 17.38 -3.24 -2.51
N ILE A 21 17.29 -2.23 -1.67
CA ILE A 21 17.25 -2.41 -0.21
C ILE A 21 16.03 -3.21 0.19
N ILE A 22 14.87 -2.89 -0.37
CA ILE A 22 13.64 -3.61 -0.09
C ILE A 22 13.79 -5.09 -0.50
N ALA A 23 14.31 -5.34 -1.69
CA ALA A 23 14.49 -6.70 -2.18
C ALA A 23 15.45 -7.51 -1.28
N GLU A 24 16.55 -6.89 -0.85
CA GLU A 24 17.52 -7.53 0.05
C GLU A 24 16.89 -7.90 1.39
N ARG A 25 16.10 -6.99 1.97
CA ARG A 25 15.45 -7.23 3.24
C ARG A 25 14.38 -8.32 3.16
N ILE A 26 13.58 -8.32 2.10
CA ILE A 26 12.57 -9.35 1.87
C ILE A 26 13.24 -10.71 1.68
N GLU A 27 14.30 -10.77 0.90
CA GLU A 27 15.03 -12.01 0.69
C GLU A 27 15.63 -12.56 1.99
N ALA A 28 16.21 -11.68 2.80
CA ALA A 28 16.75 -12.08 4.10
C ALA A 28 15.66 -12.63 5.02
N ASP A 29 14.49 -12.00 5.03
CA ASP A 29 13.36 -12.47 5.82
C ASP A 29 12.83 -13.81 5.29
N ASN A 30 12.75 -13.99 3.98
CA ASN A 30 12.32 -15.25 3.38
C ASN A 30 13.27 -16.40 3.74
N LYS A 31 14.58 -16.16 3.73
CA LYS A 31 15.57 -17.15 4.15
C LYS A 31 15.41 -17.54 5.61
N ARG A 32 15.10 -16.56 6.46
CA ARG A 32 14.85 -16.81 7.87
C ARG A 32 13.59 -17.66 8.07
N ILE A 33 12.54 -17.38 7.29
CA ILE A 33 11.30 -18.16 7.32
C ILE A 33 11.55 -19.60 6.88
N GLU A 34 12.31 -19.81 5.80
CA GLU A 34 12.68 -21.14 5.34
C GLU A 34 13.48 -21.91 6.40
N ALA A 35 14.44 -21.26 7.03
CA ALA A 35 15.23 -21.87 8.10
C ALA A 35 14.37 -22.27 9.30
N ASN A 36 13.24 -21.61 9.47
CA ASN A 36 12.28 -21.86 10.56
C ASN A 36 11.13 -22.77 10.13
N GLY A 37 11.31 -23.57 9.09
CA GLY A 37 10.29 -24.52 8.63
C GLY A 37 9.11 -23.91 7.93
N GLY A 38 9.27 -22.71 7.34
CA GLY A 38 8.20 -22.01 6.65
C GLY A 38 7.24 -21.25 7.56
N LYS A 39 7.51 -21.21 8.86
CA LYS A 39 6.68 -20.50 9.82
C LYS A 39 7.25 -19.13 10.12
N LYS A 40 6.42 -18.12 10.09
CA LYS A 40 6.81 -16.80 10.54
C LYS A 40 6.88 -16.74 12.06
N SER A 41 7.86 -15.99 12.56
CA SER A 41 7.89 -15.66 13.97
C SER A 41 6.69 -14.76 14.32
N LYS A 42 6.40 -14.60 15.60
CA LYS A 42 5.32 -13.74 16.09
C LYS A 42 5.47 -12.27 15.64
N ARG A 43 6.68 -11.87 15.26
CA ARG A 43 6.94 -10.54 14.70
C ARG A 43 7.14 -10.67 13.20
N ALA A 44 6.30 -10.00 12.42
CA ALA A 44 6.48 -9.94 10.98
C ALA A 44 7.73 -9.14 10.67
N GLY A 45 8.73 -9.79 10.04
CA GLY A 45 9.95 -9.12 9.63
C GLY A 45 9.71 -8.28 8.40
N TYR A 46 10.16 -7.02 8.45
CA TYR A 46 10.14 -6.13 7.31
C TYR A 46 8.77 -5.97 6.64
N ILE A 47 7.71 -5.90 7.44
CA ILE A 47 6.36 -5.81 6.89
C ILE A 47 6.14 -4.52 6.09
N LEU A 48 6.72 -3.41 6.54
CA LEU A 48 6.63 -2.14 5.80
C LEU A 48 7.29 -2.26 4.43
N GLU A 49 8.43 -2.92 4.36
CA GLU A 49 9.14 -3.14 3.12
C GLU A 49 8.34 -4.03 2.17
N ARG A 50 7.68 -5.05 2.69
CA ARG A 50 6.81 -5.92 1.88
C ARG A 50 5.60 -5.14 1.31
N ILE A 51 4.99 -4.29 2.12
CA ILE A 51 3.87 -3.45 1.67
C ILE A 51 4.36 -2.45 0.63
N ALA A 52 5.50 -1.81 0.87
CA ALA A 52 6.05 -0.75 0.03
C ALA A 52 6.78 -1.24 -1.22
N GLU A 53 6.95 -2.55 -1.38
CA GLU A 53 7.60 -3.11 -2.56
C GLU A 53 6.83 -2.68 -3.80
N ILE A 54 7.57 -2.19 -4.82
CA ILE A 54 6.93 -1.53 -5.96
C ILE A 54 5.98 -2.44 -6.74
N ASN A 55 6.29 -3.71 -6.88
CA ASN A 55 5.41 -4.65 -7.56
C ASN A 55 4.13 -4.89 -6.77
N ASN A 56 4.23 -4.91 -5.43
CA ASN A 56 3.04 -5.01 -4.58
C ASN A 56 2.14 -3.79 -4.77
N LEU A 57 2.72 -2.59 -4.86
CA LEU A 57 1.96 -1.37 -5.08
C LEU A 57 1.31 -1.34 -6.48
N ARG A 58 2.00 -1.82 -7.50
CA ARG A 58 1.45 -1.92 -8.86
C ARG A 58 0.25 -2.87 -8.90
N GLU A 59 0.37 -4.03 -8.28
CA GLU A 59 -0.73 -4.99 -8.23
C GLU A 59 -1.89 -4.47 -7.39
N ALA A 60 -1.60 -3.79 -6.28
CA ALA A 60 -2.63 -3.18 -5.44
C ALA A 60 -3.41 -2.11 -6.20
N ASP A 61 -2.71 -1.28 -6.98
CA ASP A 61 -3.32 -0.26 -7.82
C ASP A 61 -4.26 -0.90 -8.86
N LYS A 62 -3.79 -1.95 -9.51
CA LYS A 62 -4.57 -2.68 -10.49
C LYS A 62 -5.84 -3.29 -9.87
N GLU A 63 -5.71 -3.92 -8.72
CA GLU A 63 -6.85 -4.49 -8.00
C GLU A 63 -7.85 -3.43 -7.57
N ALA A 64 -7.36 -2.31 -7.07
CA ALA A 64 -8.20 -1.21 -6.58
C ALA A 64 -9.01 -0.57 -7.71
N GLN A 65 -8.50 -0.62 -8.93
CA GLN A 65 -9.17 -0.03 -10.10
C GLN A 65 -10.19 -0.96 -10.75
N ASP A 66 -10.21 -2.23 -10.40
CA ASP A 66 -11.00 -3.22 -11.12
C ASP A 66 -12.48 -2.81 -11.21
N GLY A 67 -12.95 -2.69 -12.46
CA GLY A 67 -14.33 -2.32 -12.76
C GLY A 67 -14.71 -0.87 -12.50
N LYS A 68 -13.79 0.00 -12.12
CA LYS A 68 -14.11 1.36 -11.66
C LYS A 68 -13.55 2.48 -12.51
N VAL A 69 -12.69 2.19 -13.48
CA VAL A 69 -11.92 3.21 -14.22
C VAL A 69 -12.81 4.21 -14.95
N LYS A 70 -13.89 3.74 -15.59
CA LYS A 70 -14.73 4.59 -16.43
C LYS A 70 -15.55 5.62 -15.66
N LYS A 71 -15.85 5.38 -14.39
CA LYS A 71 -16.77 6.21 -13.60
C LYS A 71 -16.09 7.10 -12.57
N ASN A 72 -14.79 6.91 -12.33
CA ASN A 72 -14.11 7.58 -11.24
C ASN A 72 -13.03 8.54 -11.76
N ARG A 73 -13.29 9.85 -11.58
CA ARG A 73 -12.36 10.89 -12.03
C ARG A 73 -11.02 10.86 -11.27
N PHE A 74 -11.04 10.41 -10.01
CA PHE A 74 -9.81 10.33 -9.20
C PHE A 74 -8.88 9.22 -9.73
N ILE A 75 -9.46 8.11 -10.18
CA ILE A 75 -8.70 7.03 -10.80
C ILE A 75 -8.11 7.52 -12.13
N ARG A 76 -8.89 8.22 -12.94
CA ARG A 76 -8.40 8.78 -14.21
C ARG A 76 -7.27 9.77 -14.00
N ARG A 77 -7.37 10.60 -12.97
CA ARG A 77 -6.29 11.54 -12.62
C ARG A 77 -5.02 10.79 -12.21
N HIS A 78 -5.15 9.77 -11.36
CA HIS A 78 -4.03 8.94 -10.96
C HIS A 78 -3.37 8.27 -12.17
N ASN A 79 -4.15 7.77 -13.11
CA ASN A 79 -3.63 7.07 -14.29
C ASN A 79 -2.87 7.97 -15.27
N LEU A 80 -2.91 9.28 -15.09
CA LEU A 80 -2.04 10.18 -15.85
C LEU A 80 -0.58 10.09 -15.38
N HIS A 81 -0.37 9.76 -14.10
CA HIS A 81 0.96 9.69 -13.50
C HIS A 81 1.07 8.51 -12.53
N PRO A 82 0.79 7.27 -12.97
CA PRO A 82 0.68 6.15 -12.04
C PRO A 82 1.98 5.82 -11.32
N GLU A 83 3.11 5.83 -12.02
CA GLU A 83 4.38 5.50 -11.39
C GLU A 83 4.85 6.57 -10.40
N GLU A 84 4.64 7.84 -10.70
CA GLU A 84 4.95 8.91 -9.78
C GLU A 84 4.17 8.78 -8.48
N ASP A 85 2.87 8.48 -8.59
CA ASP A 85 2.02 8.29 -7.43
C ASP A 85 2.44 7.07 -6.62
N LEU A 86 2.76 5.96 -7.27
CA LEU A 86 3.21 4.75 -6.58
C LEU A 86 4.55 4.97 -5.87
N ARG A 87 5.47 5.72 -6.47
CA ARG A 87 6.73 6.05 -5.81
C ARG A 87 6.53 6.98 -4.63
N ALA A 88 5.61 7.94 -4.74
CA ALA A 88 5.26 8.80 -3.62
C ALA A 88 4.65 7.97 -2.48
N LEU A 89 3.76 7.05 -2.79
CA LEU A 89 3.16 6.16 -1.80
C LEU A 89 4.21 5.27 -1.14
N GLN A 90 5.15 4.76 -1.90
CA GLN A 90 6.26 3.96 -1.38
C GLN A 90 7.03 4.71 -0.28
N LEU A 91 7.36 5.97 -0.53
CA LEU A 91 8.02 6.81 0.47
C LEU A 91 7.14 7.08 1.67
N MET A 92 5.85 7.32 1.48
CA MET A 92 4.90 7.51 2.58
C MET A 92 4.89 6.30 3.51
N ILE A 93 4.87 5.10 2.95
CA ILE A 93 4.86 3.85 3.72
C ILE A 93 6.19 3.68 4.48
N LEU A 94 7.31 3.84 3.79
CA LEU A 94 8.62 3.61 4.38
C LEU A 94 8.96 4.61 5.48
N THR A 95 8.48 5.85 5.35
CA THR A 95 8.71 6.91 6.34
C THR A 95 7.57 7.03 7.35
N LEU A 96 6.45 6.34 7.13
CA LEU A 96 5.23 6.47 7.92
C LEU A 96 4.72 7.91 7.99
N ASP A 97 4.92 8.66 6.92
CA ASP A 97 4.52 10.05 6.80
C ASP A 97 3.44 10.17 5.74
N PHE A 98 2.19 10.19 6.18
CA PHE A 98 1.02 10.25 5.31
C PHE A 98 0.36 11.62 5.36
N PRO A 99 -0.25 12.07 4.24
CA PRO A 99 -1.03 13.30 4.26
C PRO A 99 -2.29 13.13 5.10
N ALA A 100 -2.88 14.24 5.52
CA ALA A 100 -4.16 14.21 6.20
C ALA A 100 -5.23 13.57 5.29
N PRO A 101 -6.18 12.82 5.86
CA PRO A 101 -7.26 12.24 5.06
C PRO A 101 -8.04 13.33 4.33
N ASP A 102 -8.31 13.10 3.06
CA ASP A 102 -9.03 14.03 2.21
C ASP A 102 -10.24 13.30 1.63
N TYR A 103 -11.42 13.76 2.00
CA TYR A 103 -12.68 13.13 1.61
C TYR A 103 -13.45 14.05 0.69
N SER A 104 -14.13 13.47 -0.28
CA SER A 104 -15.13 14.20 -1.06
C SER A 104 -16.53 13.84 -0.57
N VAL A 105 -17.39 14.81 -0.48
CA VAL A 105 -18.78 14.61 -0.05
C VAL A 105 -19.69 14.75 -1.26
N MET A 106 -20.57 13.77 -1.46
CA MET A 106 -21.57 13.78 -2.52
C MET A 106 -22.96 13.67 -1.92
N ARG A 107 -23.84 14.59 -2.30
CA ARG A 107 -25.24 14.49 -1.94
C ARG A 107 -25.98 13.60 -2.92
N VAL A 108 -26.64 12.58 -2.39
CA VAL A 108 -27.42 11.65 -3.18
C VAL A 108 -28.85 11.66 -2.68
N LYS A 109 -29.78 11.80 -3.61
CA LYS A 109 -31.20 11.70 -3.31
C LYS A 109 -31.62 10.24 -3.45
N SER A 110 -32.12 9.66 -2.37
CA SER A 110 -32.59 8.27 -2.40
C SER A 110 -33.97 8.17 -3.03
N ASP A 111 -34.40 6.97 -3.38
CA ASP A 111 -35.72 6.68 -3.97
C ASP A 111 -36.86 7.11 -3.06
N ALA A 112 -36.64 7.21 -1.76
CA ALA A 112 -37.64 7.70 -0.79
C ALA A 112 -37.64 9.22 -0.65
N GLY A 113 -36.92 9.96 -1.48
CA GLY A 113 -36.82 11.41 -1.42
C GLY A 113 -35.90 11.95 -0.32
N LYS A 114 -35.22 11.08 0.43
CA LYS A 114 -34.28 11.51 1.45
C LYS A 114 -32.93 11.87 0.81
N VAL A 115 -32.38 13.00 1.27
CA VAL A 115 -31.05 13.43 0.85
C VAL A 115 -30.03 12.88 1.82
N ARG A 116 -29.02 12.22 1.32
CA ARG A 116 -27.93 11.67 2.12
C ARG A 116 -26.60 12.20 1.61
N ASP A 117 -25.72 12.55 2.54
CA ASP A 117 -24.37 12.90 2.21
C ASP A 117 -23.53 11.63 2.24
N ILE A 118 -22.93 11.30 1.10
CA ILE A 118 -22.00 10.17 0.98
C ILE A 118 -20.59 10.72 1.01
N VAL A 119 -19.82 10.30 2.01
CA VAL A 119 -18.41 10.67 2.11
C VAL A 119 -17.59 9.66 1.34
N LYS A 120 -16.86 10.12 0.33
CA LYS A 120 -15.96 9.27 -0.46
C LYS A 120 -14.53 9.64 -0.21
N GLN A 121 -13.72 8.63 0.04
CA GLN A 121 -12.29 8.79 0.14
C GLN A 121 -11.69 8.90 -1.26
N LYS A 122 -10.74 9.80 -1.45
CA LYS A 122 -10.05 9.91 -2.72
C LYS A 122 -9.27 8.63 -3.00
N TYR A 123 -9.14 8.28 -4.28
CA TYR A 123 -8.48 7.05 -4.69
C TYR A 123 -7.03 6.98 -4.19
N PHE A 124 -6.24 8.00 -4.48
CA PHE A 124 -4.85 8.06 -4.04
C PHE A 124 -4.73 8.89 -2.76
N PRO A 125 -3.97 8.46 -1.76
CA PRO A 125 -3.20 7.20 -1.71
C PRO A 125 -3.94 6.04 -1.02
N TRP A 126 -5.08 6.31 -0.37
CA TRP A 126 -5.67 5.42 0.63
C TRP A 126 -6.21 4.11 0.05
N ARG A 127 -6.82 4.16 -1.13
CA ARG A 127 -7.39 2.96 -1.75
C ARG A 127 -6.29 1.99 -2.17
N ILE A 128 -5.22 2.51 -2.73
CA ILE A 128 -4.06 1.70 -3.12
C ILE A 128 -3.40 1.12 -1.87
N LEU A 129 -3.20 1.96 -0.85
CA LEU A 129 -2.58 1.52 0.41
C LEU A 129 -3.37 0.39 1.05
N HIS A 130 -4.69 0.51 1.09
CA HIS A 130 -5.56 -0.53 1.65
C HIS A 130 -5.32 -1.88 0.95
N HIS A 131 -5.36 -1.88 -0.37
CA HIS A 131 -5.12 -3.11 -1.14
C HIS A 131 -3.70 -3.65 -0.94
N ALA A 132 -2.71 -2.78 -0.87
CA ALA A 132 -1.33 -3.18 -0.64
C ALA A 132 -1.15 -3.87 0.71
N ILE A 133 -1.77 -3.34 1.75
CA ILE A 133 -1.73 -3.94 3.09
C ILE A 133 -2.45 -5.29 3.09
N MET A 134 -3.64 -5.36 2.51
CA MET A 134 -4.42 -6.58 2.48
C MET A 134 -3.72 -7.70 1.73
N ARG A 135 -3.04 -7.39 0.64
CA ARG A 135 -2.26 -8.40 -0.11
C ARG A 135 -1.21 -9.07 0.77
N VAL A 136 -0.49 -8.28 1.56
CA VAL A 136 0.56 -8.79 2.45
C VAL A 136 -0.04 -9.60 3.60
N ILE A 137 -1.12 -9.12 4.19
CA ILE A 137 -1.79 -9.80 5.31
C ILE A 137 -2.42 -11.11 4.87
N GLU A 138 -3.08 -11.14 3.72
CA GLU A 138 -3.71 -12.35 3.18
C GLU A 138 -2.67 -13.43 2.91
N GLU A 139 -1.53 -13.07 2.35
CA GLU A 139 -0.43 -14.00 2.13
C GLU A 139 0.05 -14.61 3.45
N ASP A 140 0.15 -13.79 4.50
CA ASP A 140 0.54 -14.27 5.82
C ASP A 140 -0.48 -15.23 6.42
N VAL A 141 -1.75 -14.90 6.32
CA VAL A 141 -2.82 -15.75 6.85
C VAL A 141 -2.82 -17.11 6.13
N ASP A 142 -2.73 -17.11 4.82
CA ASP A 142 -2.69 -18.35 4.02
C ASP A 142 -1.50 -19.22 4.41
N ARG A 143 -0.36 -18.61 4.65
CA ARG A 143 0.86 -19.33 5.05
C ARG A 143 0.73 -19.95 6.43
N ASN A 144 0.01 -19.33 7.34
CA ASN A 144 -0.11 -19.78 8.73
C ASN A 144 -1.31 -20.70 8.99
N LEU A 145 -2.18 -20.89 8.01
CA LEU A 145 -3.37 -21.75 8.14
C LEU A 145 -3.09 -23.25 7.93
N ILE A 146 -1.89 -23.61 7.58
CA ILE A 146 -1.51 -25.01 7.32
C ILE A 146 -0.96 -25.67 8.57
#